data_6089517bbc50c39a89c7d13ee4830013
#
_entry.id   6089517bbc50c39a89c7d13ee4830013
#
_cell.length_a   1.000
_cell.length_b   1.000
_cell.length_c   1.000
_cell.angle_alpha   90.00
_cell.angle_beta   90.00
_cell.angle_gamma   90.00
#
_symmetry.space_group_name_H-M   'P 1'
#
loop_
_entity.id
_entity.type
_entity.pdbx_description
1 polymer ?
#
loop_
_entity_poly.entity_id
_entity_poly.type
_entity_poly.pdbx_seq_one_letter_code
_entity_poly.pdbx_strand_id
1 'polypeptide(L)'
;MIKHFKVTLLIIFLAACGNGDASSEGSLVIRIVDDEFSPKVINVPVGSTVVWESGGSNNHNVIASDGSWQAISSDYFEYGIITKGDQYEYTFDEPGIYEYYCPYHGTNNKGMVGTIIVGDVEYTAPVEEVDYVMSTNVLEVGADKSFETIQDAVDVAFTGDLILISPGVYNESVTVTTPYLTIRGTDRNSVIIDGEFMRENGIQIYDTDGVSVENLSVRNFSLNGVYWNGSEGFKGSYLTVYNNGDYGVYAFDSTDGIFDNIYASGHPDSGIYIGQCYPCNSLIYDNVIEGNALGYSGTNAGGHLYLYNNIWQNNMSGIVPNTLDSELNPPGRETTIIGNLVIDNNNYNAPTNRFGLVAKGMGIVVPGRVGDIIEKNIVINHDKYGIVASPMLDAKLYFSQHVQVKDNVVLDSGYTDLALAGPWGPGNCYEGNVYQTSTPPLLEQLHNCSSIEEGGLLSRFPLQGDVSGLMMLAGFFADAQNQELDKNRYKEYPWPKEQTNMTFQNINIPSPAVNLFYVPDLEAITLPYDLMDDQNLDNLYEAKKEI
;
A
#
# COMPACT_ATOMS: atom_id res chain seq x y z
N MET A 1 24.12 33.18 -22.25
CA MET A 1 24.90 31.95 -22.53
C MET A 1 23.94 30.78 -22.41
N ILE A 2 23.37 30.36 -23.51
CA ILE A 2 22.34 29.30 -23.55
C ILE A 2 23.09 27.96 -23.66
N LYS A 3 23.02 27.13 -22.63
CA LYS A 3 23.52 25.75 -22.69
C LYS A 3 22.45 24.85 -23.29
N HIS A 4 22.70 24.37 -24.50
CA HIS A 4 21.88 23.37 -25.15
C HIS A 4 21.96 22.03 -24.40
N PHE A 5 20.85 21.58 -23.88
CA PHE A 5 20.67 20.20 -23.42
C PHE A 5 20.23 19.36 -24.63
N LYS A 6 21.10 18.44 -25.06
CA LYS A 6 20.76 17.44 -26.09
C LYS A 6 19.98 16.30 -25.42
N VAL A 7 18.71 16.22 -25.69
CA VAL A 7 17.91 15.01 -25.43
C VAL A 7 18.27 14.00 -26.52
N THR A 8 18.98 12.95 -26.15
CA THR A 8 19.25 11.82 -27.05
C THR A 8 18.11 10.83 -26.89
N LEU A 9 17.19 10.83 -27.85
CA LEU A 9 16.14 9.84 -27.96
C LEU A 9 16.77 8.51 -28.40
N LEU A 10 16.88 7.56 -27.47
CA LEU A 10 17.39 6.20 -27.75
C LEU A 10 16.22 5.34 -28.23
N ILE A 11 16.10 5.15 -29.55
CA ILE A 11 15.17 4.19 -30.15
C ILE A 11 15.85 2.82 -30.09
N ILE A 12 15.38 1.94 -29.20
CA ILE A 12 15.84 0.55 -29.15
C ILE A 12 14.96 -0.29 -30.07
N PHE A 13 15.57 -0.78 -31.16
CA PHE A 13 14.99 -1.83 -31.99
C PHE A 13 15.10 -3.18 -31.27
N LEU A 14 13.98 -3.82 -30.99
CA LEU A 14 13.90 -5.23 -30.57
C LEU A 14 14.26 -6.13 -31.76
N ALA A 15 15.40 -6.78 -31.68
CA ALA A 15 15.69 -7.96 -32.50
C ALA A 15 15.56 -9.20 -31.61
N ALA A 16 14.60 -10.02 -31.93
CA ALA A 16 14.38 -11.33 -31.29
C ALA A 16 15.29 -12.40 -31.91
N CYS A 17 15.54 -13.44 -31.12
CA CYS A 17 16.00 -14.80 -31.44
C CYS A 17 17.48 -15.11 -31.21
N GLY A 18 17.68 -16.07 -30.32
CA GLY A 18 18.87 -16.86 -30.21
C GLY A 18 18.88 -17.74 -28.95
N ASN A 19 18.35 -18.97 -29.06
CA ASN A 19 18.60 -20.03 -28.09
C ASN A 19 20.11 -20.30 -27.99
N GLY A 20 20.63 -20.27 -26.79
CA GLY A 20 21.97 -20.70 -26.50
C GLY A 20 22.09 -21.01 -25.01
N ASP A 21 22.03 -22.30 -24.68
CA ASP A 21 22.46 -22.80 -23.38
C ASP A 21 23.91 -22.39 -23.14
N ALA A 22 24.11 -21.42 -22.30
CA ALA A 22 25.37 -21.15 -21.65
C ALA A 22 25.11 -21.26 -20.14
N SER A 23 25.75 -22.23 -19.49
CA SER A 23 25.89 -22.29 -18.05
C SER A 23 26.54 -20.95 -17.59
N SER A 24 25.72 -19.96 -17.26
CA SER A 24 26.16 -18.78 -16.55
C SER A 24 26.49 -19.22 -15.12
N GLU A 25 27.71 -19.02 -14.68
CA GLU A 25 28.02 -18.84 -13.26
C GLU A 25 27.03 -17.78 -12.77
N GLY A 26 25.99 -18.22 -12.06
CA GLY A 26 24.90 -17.35 -11.63
C GLY A 26 25.47 -16.28 -10.73
N SER A 27 25.27 -15.04 -11.09
CA SER A 27 25.51 -13.91 -10.21
C SER A 27 24.77 -14.19 -8.91
N LEU A 28 25.51 -14.23 -7.79
CA LEU A 28 24.97 -14.49 -6.44
C LEU A 28 24.36 -13.20 -5.92
N VAL A 29 23.28 -12.76 -6.56
CA VAL A 29 22.61 -11.49 -6.28
C VAL A 29 21.33 -11.71 -5.51
N ILE A 30 21.19 -10.99 -4.42
CA ILE A 30 19.95 -10.85 -3.66
C ILE A 30 19.44 -9.43 -3.94
N ARG A 31 18.24 -9.31 -4.46
CA ARG A 31 17.59 -8.02 -4.63
C ARG A 31 16.99 -7.58 -3.30
N ILE A 32 17.27 -6.34 -2.93
CA ILE A 32 16.56 -5.64 -1.87
C ILE A 32 15.36 -4.98 -2.56
N VAL A 33 14.17 -5.52 -2.39
CA VAL A 33 12.91 -4.90 -2.79
C VAL A 33 12.28 -4.24 -1.57
N ASP A 34 11.21 -3.48 -1.74
CA ASP A 34 10.61 -2.82 -0.58
C ASP A 34 10.20 -3.89 0.44
N ASP A 35 10.78 -3.76 1.62
CA ASP A 35 10.57 -4.57 2.83
C ASP A 35 10.86 -6.08 2.71
N GLU A 36 11.57 -6.53 1.65
CA GLU A 36 11.93 -7.94 1.46
C GLU A 36 13.30 -8.14 0.80
N PHE A 37 13.96 -9.28 1.11
CA PHE A 37 15.12 -9.80 0.39
C PHE A 37 14.72 -10.91 -0.58
N SER A 38 15.03 -10.76 -1.86
CA SER A 38 14.66 -11.73 -2.91
C SER A 38 15.87 -12.25 -3.70
N PRO A 39 16.18 -13.58 -3.64
CA PRO A 39 15.49 -14.61 -2.84
C PRO A 39 15.76 -14.48 -1.34
N LYS A 40 14.81 -14.87 -0.50
CA LYS A 40 14.92 -14.89 0.98
C LYS A 40 15.98 -15.88 1.47
N VAL A 41 16.15 -17.01 0.77
CA VAL A 41 17.16 -18.05 1.07
C VAL A 41 17.98 -18.35 -0.17
N ILE A 42 19.30 -18.39 -0.03
CA ILE A 42 20.23 -18.71 -1.14
C ILE A 42 21.30 -19.69 -0.67
N ASN A 43 21.62 -20.68 -1.53
CA ASN A 43 22.74 -21.61 -1.31
C ASN A 43 23.94 -21.19 -2.16
N VAL A 44 25.10 -21.04 -1.55
CA VAL A 44 26.31 -20.60 -2.21
C VAL A 44 27.52 -21.48 -1.86
N PRO A 45 28.49 -21.70 -2.75
CA PRO A 45 29.76 -22.33 -2.41
C PRO A 45 30.57 -21.54 -1.38
N VAL A 46 31.45 -22.20 -0.63
CA VAL A 46 32.44 -21.53 0.22
C VAL A 46 33.34 -20.61 -0.62
N GLY A 47 33.64 -19.43 -0.15
CA GLY A 47 34.42 -18.39 -0.84
C GLY A 47 33.57 -17.56 -1.82
N SER A 48 32.26 -17.72 -1.86
CA SER A 48 31.37 -16.93 -2.71
C SER A 48 31.21 -15.50 -2.17
N THR A 49 31.17 -14.54 -3.09
CA THR A 49 30.73 -13.18 -2.80
C THR A 49 29.25 -13.04 -3.16
N VAL A 50 28.42 -12.69 -2.20
CA VAL A 50 27.00 -12.36 -2.40
C VAL A 50 26.87 -10.86 -2.54
N VAL A 51 26.06 -10.43 -3.49
CA VAL A 51 25.79 -9.00 -3.76
C VAL A 51 24.32 -8.71 -3.44
N TRP A 52 24.08 -7.73 -2.59
CA TRP A 52 22.74 -7.17 -2.39
C TRP A 52 22.57 -5.92 -3.26
N GLU A 53 21.56 -5.92 -4.13
CA GLU A 53 21.24 -4.81 -5.03
C GLU A 53 19.93 -4.16 -4.62
N SER A 54 19.96 -2.89 -4.23
CA SER A 54 18.75 -2.15 -3.87
C SER A 54 17.96 -1.74 -5.11
N GLY A 55 16.77 -2.32 -5.26
CA GLY A 55 15.76 -1.97 -6.28
C GLY A 55 14.52 -1.31 -5.69
N GLY A 56 14.34 -1.39 -4.38
CA GLY A 56 13.20 -0.82 -3.65
C GLY A 56 13.21 0.70 -3.56
N SER A 57 12.13 1.27 -3.08
CA SER A 57 11.97 2.73 -2.88
C SER A 57 12.29 3.15 -1.44
N ASN A 58 12.17 2.22 -0.49
CA ASN A 58 12.43 2.46 0.92
C ASN A 58 13.93 2.45 1.26
N ASN A 59 14.26 2.95 2.44
CA ASN A 59 15.62 2.88 2.98
C ASN A 59 15.84 1.50 3.61
N HIS A 60 16.99 0.89 3.33
CA HIS A 60 17.32 -0.45 3.83
C HIS A 60 18.69 -0.51 4.49
N ASN A 61 18.95 -1.61 5.17
CA ASN A 61 20.29 -2.08 5.49
C ASN A 61 20.33 -3.61 5.52
N VAL A 62 21.53 -4.18 5.57
CA VAL A 62 21.76 -5.62 5.69
C VAL A 62 22.68 -5.83 6.88
N ILE A 63 22.19 -6.49 7.91
CA ILE A 63 22.91 -6.73 9.17
C ILE A 63 22.84 -8.22 9.52
N ALA A 64 23.97 -8.83 9.84
CA ALA A 64 23.98 -10.20 10.35
C ALA A 64 23.19 -10.30 11.67
N SER A 65 22.37 -11.34 11.82
CA SER A 65 21.54 -11.55 13.01
C SER A 65 22.38 -11.71 14.30
N ASP A 66 23.62 -12.18 14.17
CA ASP A 66 24.61 -12.30 15.27
C ASP A 66 25.49 -11.04 15.43
N GLY A 67 25.27 -10.01 14.62
CA GLY A 67 26.05 -8.77 14.65
C GLY A 67 27.47 -8.88 14.11
N SER A 68 27.86 -9.98 13.47
CA SER A 68 29.25 -10.22 13.01
C SER A 68 29.65 -9.35 11.82
N TRP A 69 28.68 -8.90 11.01
CA TRP A 69 28.91 -8.00 9.86
C TRP A 69 27.65 -7.16 9.57
N GLN A 70 27.87 -6.03 8.89
CA GLN A 70 26.78 -5.17 8.40
C GLN A 70 27.23 -4.46 7.12
N ALA A 71 26.28 -4.13 6.24
CA ALA A 71 26.54 -3.52 4.94
C ALA A 71 27.19 -2.14 5.05
N ILE A 72 26.59 -1.24 5.81
CA ILE A 72 27.06 0.14 5.95
C ILE A 72 26.95 0.54 7.42
N SER A 73 28.05 1.08 7.98
CA SER A 73 28.02 1.83 9.22
C SER A 73 28.07 3.33 8.91
N SER A 74 27.24 4.14 9.53
CA SER A 74 27.33 5.60 9.43
C SER A 74 27.34 6.25 10.80
N ASP A 75 28.08 7.34 10.92
CA ASP A 75 28.12 8.15 12.14
C ASP A 75 26.79 8.93 12.37
N TYR A 76 25.90 8.92 11.37
CA TYR A 76 24.63 9.66 11.38
C TYR A 76 23.43 8.81 11.74
N PHE A 77 23.46 7.51 11.40
CA PHE A 77 22.40 6.56 11.72
C PHE A 77 23.04 5.34 12.36
N GLU A 78 22.42 4.79 13.36
CA GLU A 78 22.95 3.66 14.12
C GLU A 78 23.34 2.48 13.21
N TYR A 79 22.61 2.29 12.10
CA TYR A 79 22.80 1.15 11.18
C TYR A 79 23.28 1.53 9.76
N GLY A 80 23.28 2.81 9.36
CA GLY A 80 23.53 3.20 7.97
C GLY A 80 22.32 2.99 7.05
N ILE A 81 22.41 3.45 5.80
CA ILE A 81 21.29 3.42 4.84
C ILE A 81 21.76 2.93 3.48
N ILE A 82 21.02 1.98 2.89
CA ILE A 82 21.12 1.55 1.49
C ILE A 82 19.90 2.09 0.76
N THR A 83 20.09 2.84 -0.31
CA THR A 83 19.04 3.45 -1.12
C THR A 83 18.97 2.85 -2.51
N LYS A 84 17.88 3.11 -3.25
CA LYS A 84 17.69 2.58 -4.61
C LYS A 84 18.90 2.81 -5.52
N GLY A 85 19.42 1.73 -6.07
CA GLY A 85 20.58 1.70 -6.95
C GLY A 85 21.91 1.46 -6.25
N ASP A 86 21.95 1.43 -4.92
CA ASP A 86 23.13 1.05 -4.16
C ASP A 86 23.34 -0.47 -4.18
N GLN A 87 24.59 -0.87 -4.02
CA GLN A 87 24.98 -2.28 -3.91
C GLN A 87 25.88 -2.47 -2.71
N TYR A 88 25.75 -3.62 -2.07
CA TYR A 88 26.63 -4.09 -1.02
C TYR A 88 27.08 -5.51 -1.34
N GLU A 89 28.31 -5.86 -1.01
CA GLU A 89 28.85 -7.21 -1.20
C GLU A 89 29.55 -7.73 0.05
N TYR A 90 29.44 -9.03 0.28
CA TYR A 90 30.13 -9.72 1.37
C TYR A 90 30.56 -11.12 0.91
N THR A 91 31.81 -11.51 1.25
CA THR A 91 32.39 -12.81 0.90
C THR A 91 32.31 -13.76 2.09
N PHE A 92 31.78 -14.95 1.87
CA PHE A 92 31.61 -16.00 2.87
C PHE A 92 32.67 -17.08 2.71
N ASP A 93 33.74 -17.02 3.50
CA ASP A 93 34.90 -17.91 3.41
C ASP A 93 34.76 -19.20 4.21
N GLU A 94 33.81 -19.31 5.11
CA GLU A 94 33.57 -20.48 5.95
C GLU A 94 32.20 -21.09 5.66
N PRO A 95 32.06 -22.45 5.73
CA PRO A 95 30.75 -23.08 5.60
C PRO A 95 29.87 -22.76 6.82
N GLY A 96 28.57 -22.53 6.59
CA GLY A 96 27.65 -22.22 7.67
C GLY A 96 26.31 -21.68 7.20
N ILE A 97 25.43 -21.39 8.13
CA ILE A 97 24.16 -20.71 7.92
C ILE A 97 24.33 -19.30 8.46
N TYR A 98 24.09 -18.31 7.59
CA TYR A 98 24.27 -16.91 7.89
C TYR A 98 22.92 -16.20 7.75
N GLU A 99 22.27 -15.93 8.87
CA GLU A 99 21.03 -15.19 8.95
C GLU A 99 21.32 -13.69 9.02
N TYR A 100 20.48 -12.88 8.36
CA TYR A 100 20.59 -11.43 8.34
C TYR A 100 19.23 -10.78 8.21
N TYR A 101 19.15 -9.47 8.51
CA TYR A 101 17.89 -8.72 8.49
C TYR A 101 18.10 -7.25 8.13
N CYS A 102 17.00 -6.56 7.83
CA CYS A 102 16.95 -5.11 7.69
C CYS A 102 16.38 -4.50 8.99
N PRO A 103 17.13 -3.68 9.75
CA PRO A 103 16.65 -3.14 11.02
C PRO A 103 15.52 -2.11 10.88
N TYR A 104 15.28 -1.60 9.66
CA TYR A 104 14.18 -0.66 9.38
C TYR A 104 12.85 -1.39 9.18
N HIS A 105 12.87 -2.65 8.72
CA HIS A 105 11.67 -3.40 8.30
C HIS A 105 11.58 -4.78 8.95
N GLY A 106 12.33 -5.03 10.03
CA GLY A 106 12.30 -6.29 10.74
C GLY A 106 13.17 -6.32 11.99
N THR A 107 13.17 -7.45 12.63
CA THR A 107 14.05 -7.81 13.74
C THR A 107 15.02 -8.89 13.29
N ASN A 108 15.93 -9.32 14.15
CA ASN A 108 16.93 -10.35 13.80
C ASN A 108 16.34 -11.72 13.39
N ASN A 109 15.03 -11.94 13.52
CA ASN A 109 14.36 -13.21 13.22
C ASN A 109 12.95 -13.07 12.62
N LYS A 110 12.44 -11.86 12.45
CA LYS A 110 11.10 -11.60 11.89
C LYS A 110 11.08 -10.38 10.98
N GLY A 111 10.15 -10.36 10.02
CA GLY A 111 10.00 -9.31 9.03
C GLY A 111 10.98 -9.46 7.88
N MET A 112 11.66 -8.39 7.48
CA MET A 112 12.62 -8.39 6.38
C MET A 112 13.91 -9.12 6.78
N VAL A 113 13.90 -10.45 6.67
CA VAL A 113 15.00 -11.36 7.01
C VAL A 113 15.46 -12.16 5.81
N GLY A 114 16.71 -12.64 5.83
CA GLY A 114 17.24 -13.53 4.80
C GLY A 114 18.26 -14.53 5.36
N THR A 115 18.53 -15.59 4.59
CA THR A 115 19.45 -16.66 4.98
C THR A 115 20.38 -17.02 3.83
N ILE A 116 21.68 -17.05 4.10
CA ILE A 116 22.69 -17.55 3.18
C ILE A 116 23.24 -18.86 3.73
N ILE A 117 23.13 -19.93 2.94
CA ILE A 117 23.67 -21.25 3.26
C ILE A 117 24.96 -21.43 2.46
N VAL A 118 26.08 -21.53 3.16
CA VAL A 118 27.40 -21.59 2.57
C VAL A 118 27.95 -23.01 2.64
N GLY A 119 28.28 -23.58 1.50
CA GLY A 119 28.80 -24.93 1.39
C GLY A 119 27.73 -26.02 1.53
N ASP A 120 28.17 -27.25 1.82
CA ASP A 120 27.27 -28.41 1.96
C ASP A 120 26.79 -28.52 3.42
N VAL A 121 25.90 -27.60 3.80
CA VAL A 121 25.29 -27.51 5.13
C VAL A 121 23.81 -27.85 5.01
N GLU A 122 23.34 -28.81 5.83
CA GLU A 122 21.93 -29.15 5.90
C GLU A 122 21.16 -27.99 6.55
N TYR A 123 20.22 -27.41 5.82
CA TYR A 123 19.33 -26.37 6.29
C TYR A 123 17.88 -26.81 6.15
N THR A 124 17.16 -26.78 7.21
CA THR A 124 15.71 -26.93 7.21
C THR A 124 15.12 -25.59 7.64
N ALA A 125 14.38 -24.97 6.72
CA ALA A 125 13.64 -23.76 7.08
C ALA A 125 12.74 -24.05 8.28
N PRO A 126 12.66 -23.16 9.28
CA PRO A 126 11.75 -23.33 10.40
C PRO A 126 10.32 -23.45 9.86
N VAL A 127 9.68 -24.59 10.08
CA VAL A 127 8.24 -24.77 9.84
C VAL A 127 7.58 -24.56 11.19
N GLU A 128 7.05 -23.38 11.40
CA GLU A 128 6.20 -23.11 12.56
C GLU A 128 4.77 -23.58 12.28
N GLU A 129 4.50 -24.89 12.35
CA GLU A 129 3.16 -25.36 12.67
C GLU A 129 3.03 -25.31 14.19
N VAL A 130 2.63 -24.18 14.74
CA VAL A 130 2.37 -24.04 16.16
C VAL A 130 0.86 -24.12 16.38
N ASP A 131 0.41 -25.22 16.99
CA ASP A 131 -0.94 -25.27 17.58
C ASP A 131 -0.98 -24.30 18.76
N TYR A 132 -1.44 -23.08 18.52
CA TYR A 132 -1.55 -22.06 19.57
C TYR A 132 -2.70 -22.38 20.52
N VAL A 133 -2.38 -22.53 21.80
CA VAL A 133 -3.41 -22.52 22.85
C VAL A 133 -3.80 -21.07 23.09
N MET A 134 -4.99 -20.69 22.59
CA MET A 134 -5.50 -19.33 22.74
C MET A 134 -5.77 -18.99 24.21
N SER A 135 -5.08 -18.01 24.72
CA SER A 135 -5.36 -17.37 25.99
C SER A 135 -6.48 -16.32 25.83
N THR A 136 -7.12 -15.95 26.93
CA THR A 136 -8.13 -14.89 26.96
C THR A 136 -7.93 -13.94 28.13
N ASN A 137 -6.69 -13.79 28.58
CA ASN A 137 -6.38 -12.84 29.65
C ASN A 137 -6.54 -11.41 29.14
N VAL A 138 -6.78 -10.52 30.09
CA VAL A 138 -6.81 -9.08 29.85
C VAL A 138 -5.65 -8.45 30.60
N LEU A 139 -4.71 -7.87 29.86
CA LEU A 139 -3.60 -7.10 30.38
C LEU A 139 -3.96 -5.62 30.31
N GLU A 140 -4.19 -5.01 31.46
CA GLU A 140 -4.60 -3.61 31.54
C GLU A 140 -3.41 -2.67 31.57
N VAL A 141 -3.42 -1.67 30.66
CA VAL A 141 -2.38 -0.64 30.53
C VAL A 141 -2.94 0.72 30.93
N GLY A 142 -2.17 1.48 31.73
CA GLY A 142 -2.51 2.83 32.16
C GLY A 142 -1.85 3.22 33.49
N ALA A 143 -1.96 4.48 33.89
CA ALA A 143 -1.28 5.05 35.05
C ALA A 143 -1.54 4.29 36.40
N ASP A 144 -2.75 3.74 36.55
CA ASP A 144 -3.16 3.00 37.76
C ASP A 144 -3.42 1.52 37.44
N LYS A 145 -2.80 0.98 36.38
CA LYS A 145 -2.99 -0.39 35.92
C LYS A 145 -1.76 -1.26 36.18
N SER A 146 -1.85 -2.51 35.76
CA SER A 146 -0.77 -3.47 35.91
C SER A 146 0.48 -3.11 35.11
N PHE A 147 0.29 -2.41 33.97
CA PHE A 147 1.35 -1.97 33.09
C PHE A 147 1.23 -0.46 32.83
N GLU A 148 2.35 0.25 32.90
CA GLU A 148 2.40 1.68 32.57
C GLU A 148 2.62 1.93 31.07
N THR A 149 3.31 1.00 30.36
CA THR A 149 3.55 1.05 28.92
C THR A 149 2.82 -0.08 28.18
N ILE A 150 2.53 0.15 26.91
CA ILE A 150 1.90 -0.86 26.05
C ILE A 150 2.90 -1.98 25.77
N GLN A 151 4.18 -1.62 25.51
CA GLN A 151 5.22 -2.61 25.21
C GLN A 151 5.42 -3.60 26.36
N ASP A 152 5.47 -3.15 27.62
CA ASP A 152 5.61 -4.04 28.78
C ASP A 152 4.48 -5.08 28.86
N ALA A 153 3.25 -4.70 28.47
CA ALA A 153 2.13 -5.62 28.44
C ALA A 153 2.24 -6.60 27.25
N VAL A 154 2.67 -6.12 26.08
CA VAL A 154 2.88 -6.94 24.87
C VAL A 154 4.00 -7.97 25.11
N ASP A 155 5.08 -7.59 25.78
CA ASP A 155 6.25 -8.45 26.03
C ASP A 155 5.93 -9.69 26.89
N VAL A 156 4.90 -9.61 27.72
CA VAL A 156 4.48 -10.71 28.60
C VAL A 156 3.19 -11.40 28.16
N ALA A 157 2.58 -10.91 27.09
CA ALA A 157 1.32 -11.45 26.59
C ALA A 157 1.47 -12.84 25.99
N PHE A 158 0.47 -13.68 26.21
CA PHE A 158 0.33 -14.97 25.54
C PHE A 158 -0.60 -14.84 24.32
N THR A 159 -0.41 -15.75 23.39
CA THR A 159 -1.26 -15.88 22.20
C THR A 159 -2.75 -15.77 22.54
N GLY A 160 -3.46 -14.84 21.90
CA GLY A 160 -4.89 -14.61 22.10
C GLY A 160 -5.25 -13.62 23.22
N ASP A 161 -4.28 -13.09 23.96
CA ASP A 161 -4.55 -12.12 25.03
C ASP A 161 -5.04 -10.77 24.48
N LEU A 162 -5.75 -10.04 25.34
CA LEU A 162 -6.19 -8.67 25.10
C LEU A 162 -5.31 -7.68 25.87
N ILE A 163 -4.68 -6.77 25.17
CA ILE A 163 -4.03 -5.59 25.72
C ILE A 163 -5.06 -4.47 25.75
N LEU A 164 -5.61 -4.16 26.93
CA LEU A 164 -6.67 -3.16 27.12
C LEU A 164 -6.09 -1.85 27.66
N ILE A 165 -6.09 -0.83 26.82
CA ILE A 165 -5.39 0.43 27.06
C ILE A 165 -6.37 1.49 27.56
N SER A 166 -6.09 2.07 28.72
CA SER A 166 -6.85 3.18 29.32
C SER A 166 -6.49 4.52 28.67
N PRO A 167 -7.34 5.57 28.82
CA PRO A 167 -7.04 6.90 28.33
C PRO A 167 -5.68 7.42 28.78
N GLY A 168 -4.89 7.96 27.87
CA GLY A 168 -3.55 8.48 28.08
C GLY A 168 -2.81 8.77 26.77
N VAL A 169 -1.70 9.48 26.86
CA VAL A 169 -0.74 9.65 25.77
C VAL A 169 0.47 8.77 26.05
N TYR A 170 0.71 7.80 25.18
CA TYR A 170 1.77 6.80 25.28
C TYR A 170 2.86 7.16 24.26
N ASN A 171 3.98 7.71 24.79
CA ASN A 171 5.10 8.15 23.95
C ASN A 171 6.06 6.99 23.67
N GLU A 172 5.60 6.01 22.91
CA GLU A 172 6.33 4.78 22.62
C GLU A 172 6.10 4.26 21.19
N SER A 173 6.96 3.37 20.72
CA SER A 173 6.72 2.46 19.61
C SER A 173 6.43 1.09 20.16
N VAL A 174 5.48 0.37 19.61
CA VAL A 174 5.07 -0.95 20.05
C VAL A 174 5.44 -1.99 19.00
N THR A 175 6.26 -2.96 19.36
CA THR A 175 6.62 -4.10 18.48
C THR A 175 5.89 -5.34 18.93
N VAL A 176 5.11 -5.94 18.04
CA VAL A 176 4.29 -7.12 18.30
C VAL A 176 4.87 -8.33 17.61
N THR A 177 5.22 -9.35 18.38
CA THR A 177 5.75 -10.64 17.91
C THR A 177 4.98 -11.84 18.45
N THR A 178 3.95 -11.60 19.27
CA THR A 178 3.04 -12.63 19.81
C THR A 178 1.77 -12.66 18.94
N PRO A 179 1.41 -13.79 18.34
CA PRO A 179 0.29 -13.87 17.43
C PRO A 179 -1.08 -13.81 18.13
N TYR A 180 -2.10 -13.46 17.34
CA TYR A 180 -3.50 -13.41 17.76
C TYR A 180 -3.80 -12.44 18.91
N LEU A 181 -2.95 -11.45 19.16
CA LEU A 181 -3.22 -10.41 20.15
C LEU A 181 -4.34 -9.47 19.66
N THR A 182 -5.10 -8.98 20.63
CA THR A 182 -5.98 -7.83 20.44
C THR A 182 -5.42 -6.65 21.20
N ILE A 183 -5.04 -5.57 20.52
CA ILE A 183 -4.59 -4.31 21.12
C ILE A 183 -5.73 -3.31 21.02
N ARG A 184 -6.35 -2.95 22.13
CA ARG A 184 -7.60 -2.20 22.17
C ARG A 184 -7.55 -1.01 23.11
N GLY A 185 -7.87 0.18 22.59
CA GLY A 185 -8.15 1.36 23.41
C GLY A 185 -9.56 1.32 24.00
N THR A 186 -9.71 1.77 25.25
CA THR A 186 -11.03 1.92 25.88
C THR A 186 -11.80 3.11 25.30
N ASP A 187 -11.10 4.07 24.69
CA ASP A 187 -11.69 5.23 24.01
C ASP A 187 -10.77 5.69 22.88
N ARG A 188 -11.33 5.76 21.66
CA ARG A 188 -10.59 6.05 20.41
C ARG A 188 -9.86 7.40 20.43
N ASN A 189 -10.46 8.40 21.08
CA ASN A 189 -9.99 9.77 21.03
C ASN A 189 -9.01 10.13 22.16
N SER A 190 -9.03 9.39 23.24
CA SER A 190 -8.21 9.65 24.43
C SER A 190 -7.14 8.60 24.71
N VAL A 191 -7.15 7.44 24.03
CA VAL A 191 -6.02 6.51 23.98
C VAL A 191 -5.16 6.86 22.78
N ILE A 192 -4.02 7.49 23.00
CA ILE A 192 -3.18 8.07 21.95
C ILE A 192 -1.76 7.52 22.04
N ILE A 193 -1.29 6.87 20.99
CA ILE A 193 0.11 6.46 20.81
C ILE A 193 0.79 7.55 19.99
N ASP A 194 1.84 8.17 20.53
CA ASP A 194 2.47 9.38 19.98
C ASP A 194 3.98 9.17 19.75
N GLY A 195 4.40 9.28 18.50
CA GLY A 195 5.80 9.16 18.10
C GLY A 195 6.66 10.40 18.36
N GLU A 196 6.04 11.53 18.73
CA GLU A 196 6.72 12.81 18.98
C GLU A 196 7.57 13.27 17.78
N PHE A 197 7.29 12.75 16.56
CA PHE A 197 8.11 12.89 15.33
C PHE A 197 9.56 12.40 15.46
N MET A 198 9.84 11.54 16.43
CA MET A 198 11.16 11.00 16.70
C MET A 198 11.24 9.48 16.52
N ARG A 199 10.10 8.77 16.66
CA ARG A 199 9.98 7.31 16.49
C ARG A 199 9.51 7.00 15.08
N GLU A 200 9.91 5.87 14.53
CA GLU A 200 9.62 5.50 13.15
C GLU A 200 8.20 5.00 12.96
N ASN A 201 7.81 3.91 13.62
CA ASN A 201 6.50 3.29 13.52
C ASN A 201 5.77 3.29 14.86
N GLY A 202 4.43 3.43 14.83
CA GLY A 202 3.62 3.43 16.03
C GLY A 202 3.43 2.03 16.59
N ILE A 203 2.66 1.20 15.90
CA ILE A 203 2.53 -0.23 16.20
C ILE A 203 3.03 -1.00 14.99
N GLN A 204 4.02 -1.86 15.21
CA GLN A 204 4.64 -2.66 14.15
C GLN A 204 4.52 -4.14 14.44
N ILE A 205 3.98 -4.88 13.48
CA ILE A 205 3.69 -6.31 13.54
C ILE A 205 4.49 -6.99 12.44
N TYR A 206 5.47 -7.83 12.78
CA TYR A 206 6.34 -8.52 11.84
C TYR A 206 6.14 -10.03 11.90
N ASP A 207 5.89 -10.69 10.74
CA ASP A 207 5.69 -12.15 10.62
C ASP A 207 4.85 -12.70 11.79
N THR A 208 3.72 -12.04 12.06
CA THR A 208 2.91 -12.32 13.24
C THR A 208 1.43 -12.27 12.88
N ASP A 209 0.77 -13.43 12.95
CA ASP A 209 -0.58 -13.64 12.48
C ASP A 209 -1.65 -13.21 13.47
N GLY A 210 -2.81 -12.85 12.93
CA GLY A 210 -4.03 -12.70 13.69
C GLY A 210 -4.08 -11.47 14.61
N VAL A 211 -3.21 -10.48 14.44
CA VAL A 211 -3.14 -9.31 15.33
C VAL A 211 -4.19 -8.26 14.93
N SER A 212 -5.04 -7.90 15.91
CA SER A 212 -6.02 -6.80 15.80
C SER A 212 -5.56 -5.57 16.57
N VAL A 213 -5.69 -4.39 15.94
CA VAL A 213 -5.51 -3.08 16.57
C VAL A 213 -6.81 -2.29 16.46
N GLU A 214 -7.39 -1.90 17.59
CA GLU A 214 -8.75 -1.41 17.65
C GLU A 214 -8.94 -0.19 18.56
N ASN A 215 -9.81 0.73 18.14
CA ASN A 215 -10.40 1.80 18.96
C ASN A 215 -9.38 2.68 19.69
N LEU A 216 -8.38 3.17 18.97
CA LEU A 216 -7.33 4.05 19.49
C LEU A 216 -6.80 5.02 18.42
N SER A 217 -6.00 5.99 18.84
CA SER A 217 -5.34 6.96 17.95
C SER A 217 -3.83 6.73 17.88
N VAL A 218 -3.23 6.87 16.68
CA VAL A 218 -1.79 6.76 16.44
C VAL A 218 -1.31 7.95 15.62
N ARG A 219 -0.28 8.67 16.11
CA ARG A 219 0.14 9.92 15.47
C ARG A 219 1.62 10.23 15.61
N ASN A 220 2.08 11.17 14.79
CA ASN A 220 3.38 11.85 14.93
C ASN A 220 4.58 10.89 14.84
N PHE A 221 4.47 9.82 14.05
CA PHE A 221 5.60 8.95 13.73
C PHE A 221 6.33 9.46 12.47
N SER A 222 7.60 9.16 12.34
CA SER A 222 8.39 9.58 11.18
C SER A 222 8.18 8.71 9.94
N LEU A 223 7.58 7.52 10.10
CA LEU A 223 7.13 6.61 9.05
C LEU A 223 5.64 6.27 9.27
N ASN A 224 5.31 5.07 9.69
CA ASN A 224 3.95 4.53 9.67
C ASN A 224 3.22 4.67 11.01
N GLY A 225 1.89 4.82 10.94
CA GLY A 225 1.05 4.75 12.13
C GLY A 225 0.95 3.32 12.65
N VAL A 226 0.28 2.43 11.93
CA VAL A 226 0.20 1.01 12.25
C VAL A 226 0.65 0.19 11.05
N TYR A 227 1.52 -0.78 11.28
CA TYR A 227 2.25 -1.48 10.25
C TYR A 227 2.22 -2.99 10.45
N TRP A 228 1.65 -3.73 9.49
CA TRP A 228 1.71 -5.19 9.37
C TRP A 228 2.62 -5.57 8.22
N ASN A 229 3.52 -6.54 8.44
CA ASN A 229 4.40 -7.10 7.43
C ASN A 229 4.49 -8.61 7.58
N GLY A 230 4.19 -9.35 6.51
CA GLY A 230 4.27 -10.81 6.49
C GLY A 230 3.23 -11.50 7.38
N SER A 231 2.04 -10.92 7.56
CA SER A 231 1.01 -11.42 8.47
C SER A 231 -0.13 -12.10 7.72
N GLU A 232 -0.55 -13.27 8.19
CA GLU A 232 -1.83 -13.88 7.81
C GLU A 232 -2.89 -13.53 8.86
N GLY A 233 -3.93 -12.82 8.46
CA GLY A 233 -4.92 -12.26 9.39
C GLY A 233 -4.43 -10.98 10.07
N PHE A 234 -4.91 -9.83 9.59
CA PHE A 234 -4.65 -8.53 10.19
C PHE A 234 -5.93 -7.72 10.32
N LYS A 235 -6.02 -6.87 11.33
CA LYS A 235 -7.19 -6.02 11.51
C LYS A 235 -6.83 -4.66 12.09
N GLY A 236 -7.21 -3.61 11.37
CA GLY A 236 -7.27 -2.24 11.86
C GLY A 236 -8.71 -1.77 11.89
N SER A 237 -9.26 -1.48 13.07
CA SER A 237 -10.68 -1.15 13.21
C SER A 237 -10.88 0.03 14.16
N TYR A 238 -11.72 1.01 13.78
CA TYR A 238 -11.94 2.22 14.57
C TYR A 238 -10.64 2.93 14.98
N LEU A 239 -9.69 3.02 14.07
CA LEU A 239 -8.44 3.75 14.28
C LEU A 239 -8.56 5.20 13.82
N THR A 240 -7.92 6.13 14.55
CA THR A 240 -7.65 7.48 14.10
C THR A 240 -6.15 7.62 13.91
N VAL A 241 -5.69 7.62 12.65
CA VAL A 241 -4.26 7.71 12.33
C VAL A 241 -4.00 9.06 11.64
N TYR A 242 -3.02 9.82 12.15
CA TYR A 242 -2.77 11.15 11.59
C TYR A 242 -1.36 11.67 11.81
N ASN A 243 -0.89 12.48 10.86
CA ASN A 243 0.41 13.14 10.90
C ASN A 243 1.59 12.16 11.06
N ASN A 244 1.51 10.98 10.42
CA ASN A 244 2.66 10.07 10.30
C ASN A 244 3.41 10.35 9.00
N GLY A 245 4.71 10.10 8.98
CA GLY A 245 5.63 10.58 7.94
C GLY A 245 5.58 9.82 6.63
N ASP A 246 4.81 8.72 6.54
CA ASP A 246 4.62 7.94 5.33
C ASP A 246 3.18 7.44 5.23
N TYR A 247 2.79 6.34 5.87
CA TYR A 247 1.46 5.75 5.81
C TYR A 247 0.66 5.89 7.11
N GLY A 248 -0.67 5.93 6.97
CA GLY A 248 -1.56 5.84 8.13
C GLY A 248 -1.62 4.41 8.67
N VAL A 249 -2.25 3.50 7.93
CA VAL A 249 -2.23 2.06 8.15
C VAL A 249 -1.63 1.37 6.93
N TYR A 250 -0.74 0.43 7.18
CA TYR A 250 0.09 -0.18 6.16
C TYR A 250 0.14 -1.70 6.35
N ALA A 251 -0.35 -2.47 5.36
CA ALA A 251 -0.22 -3.92 5.32
C ALA A 251 0.58 -4.32 4.08
N PHE A 252 1.78 -4.85 4.30
CA PHE A 252 2.71 -5.26 3.27
C PHE A 252 2.94 -6.76 3.35
N ASP A 253 2.92 -7.44 2.20
CA ASP A 253 3.09 -8.91 2.12
C ASP A 253 2.18 -9.64 3.14
N SER A 254 0.97 -9.11 3.35
CA SER A 254 0.03 -9.56 4.35
C SER A 254 -1.32 -9.88 3.71
N THR A 255 -2.01 -10.91 4.21
CA THR A 255 -3.26 -11.44 3.65
C THR A 255 -4.35 -11.62 4.69
N ASP A 256 -5.58 -11.89 4.23
CA ASP A 256 -6.72 -12.24 5.07
C ASP A 256 -7.08 -11.18 6.10
N GLY A 257 -7.05 -9.91 5.68
CA GLY A 257 -7.17 -8.76 6.56
C GLY A 257 -8.37 -7.85 6.35
N ILE A 258 -8.60 -6.98 7.34
CA ILE A 258 -9.66 -5.97 7.31
C ILE A 258 -9.15 -4.62 7.81
N PHE A 259 -9.48 -3.56 7.06
CA PHE A 259 -9.42 -2.17 7.49
C PHE A 259 -10.82 -1.57 7.46
N ASP A 260 -11.40 -1.32 8.63
CA ASP A 260 -12.74 -0.77 8.74
C ASP A 260 -12.87 0.38 9.76
N ASN A 261 -13.77 1.31 9.50
CA ASN A 261 -14.05 2.44 10.38
C ASN A 261 -12.80 3.28 10.75
N ILE A 262 -11.81 3.31 9.86
CA ILE A 262 -10.60 4.10 10.02
C ILE A 262 -10.83 5.53 9.57
N TYR A 263 -10.28 6.48 10.34
CA TYR A 263 -10.05 7.83 9.90
C TYR A 263 -8.53 8.04 9.74
N ALA A 264 -8.08 8.44 8.54
CA ALA A 264 -6.68 8.69 8.27
C ALA A 264 -6.45 10.05 7.60
N SER A 265 -5.52 10.86 8.13
CA SER A 265 -5.20 12.18 7.58
C SER A 265 -3.76 12.63 7.81
N GLY A 266 -3.25 13.45 6.88
CA GLY A 266 -1.96 14.11 7.04
C GLY A 266 -0.75 13.21 6.74
N HIS A 267 -0.89 12.22 5.84
CA HIS A 267 0.18 11.30 5.46
C HIS A 267 0.79 11.68 4.11
N PRO A 268 2.15 11.73 3.99
CA PRO A 268 2.84 12.08 2.73
C PRO A 268 2.76 11.02 1.64
N ASP A 269 2.43 9.77 1.96
CA ASP A 269 2.08 8.76 0.98
C ASP A 269 0.58 8.48 1.04
N SER A 270 0.09 7.46 1.71
CA SER A 270 -1.33 7.18 1.72
C SER A 270 -1.95 6.99 3.11
N GLY A 271 -3.26 7.26 3.19
CA GLY A 271 -4.02 7.00 4.41
C GLY A 271 -4.11 5.51 4.70
N ILE A 272 -4.38 4.70 3.67
CA ILE A 272 -4.43 3.23 3.71
C ILE A 272 -3.57 2.64 2.61
N TYR A 273 -2.80 1.60 2.95
CA TYR A 273 -2.01 0.82 2.01
C TYR A 273 -2.21 -0.68 2.26
N ILE A 274 -2.44 -1.44 1.19
CA ILE A 274 -2.28 -2.90 1.13
C ILE A 274 -1.50 -3.22 -0.14
N GLY A 275 -0.30 -3.81 -0.01
CA GLY A 275 0.60 -4.08 -1.13
C GLY A 275 1.30 -5.43 -1.05
N GLN A 276 1.92 -5.80 -2.17
CA GLN A 276 2.71 -7.02 -2.37
C GLN A 276 1.98 -8.33 -2.01
N CYS A 277 0.67 -8.42 -2.18
CA CYS A 277 -0.10 -9.63 -1.92
C CYS A 277 -0.90 -10.11 -3.14
N TYR A 278 -0.88 -11.42 -3.39
CA TYR A 278 -1.74 -12.06 -4.38
C TYR A 278 -1.91 -13.57 -4.10
N PRO A 279 -3.13 -14.04 -3.73
CA PRO A 279 -4.30 -13.23 -3.40
C PRO A 279 -4.14 -12.48 -2.08
N CYS A 280 -4.71 -11.25 -1.98
CA CYS A 280 -4.70 -10.50 -0.73
C CYS A 280 -5.79 -10.96 0.24
N ASN A 281 -6.95 -11.44 -0.25
CA ASN A 281 -8.10 -11.82 0.58
C ASN A 281 -8.45 -10.76 1.62
N SER A 282 -8.58 -9.50 1.22
CA SER A 282 -8.66 -8.39 2.18
C SER A 282 -9.79 -7.43 1.86
N LEU A 283 -10.31 -6.78 2.91
CA LEU A 283 -11.45 -5.87 2.85
C LEU A 283 -11.07 -4.49 3.40
N ILE A 284 -11.43 -3.43 2.67
CA ILE A 284 -11.29 -2.03 3.09
C ILE A 284 -12.67 -1.39 2.96
N TYR A 285 -13.34 -1.10 4.08
CA TYR A 285 -14.71 -0.58 4.03
C TYR A 285 -15.06 0.34 5.20
N ASP A 286 -16.07 1.19 4.98
CA ASP A 286 -16.60 2.14 5.98
C ASP A 286 -15.53 3.10 6.56
N ASN A 287 -14.50 3.44 5.75
CA ASN A 287 -13.42 4.33 6.15
C ASN A 287 -13.65 5.76 5.65
N VAL A 288 -13.07 6.74 6.35
CA VAL A 288 -12.99 8.15 5.94
C VAL A 288 -11.54 8.57 5.85
N ILE A 289 -11.07 8.81 4.64
CA ILE A 289 -9.66 9.07 4.34
C ILE A 289 -9.53 10.43 3.64
N GLU A 290 -8.91 11.39 4.33
CA GLU A 290 -8.82 12.76 3.84
C GLU A 290 -7.49 13.45 4.17
N GLY A 291 -7.07 14.38 3.33
CA GLY A 291 -5.90 15.21 3.62
C GLY A 291 -4.55 14.50 3.50
N ASN A 292 -4.47 13.40 2.76
CA ASN A 292 -3.24 12.66 2.47
C ASN A 292 -2.75 12.94 1.05
N ALA A 293 -1.54 12.51 0.71
CA ALA A 293 -1.11 12.53 -0.69
C ALA A 293 -2.01 11.63 -1.53
N LEU A 294 -2.19 10.39 -1.12
CA LEU A 294 -3.10 9.43 -1.72
C LEU A 294 -4.11 8.97 -0.65
N GLY A 295 -5.37 8.82 -1.04
CA GLY A 295 -6.32 8.20 -0.13
C GLY A 295 -5.93 6.74 0.10
N TYR A 296 -5.89 5.95 -0.98
CA TYR A 296 -5.40 4.58 -1.03
C TYR A 296 -4.22 4.44 -1.98
N SER A 297 -3.23 3.68 -1.59
CA SER A 297 -2.19 3.13 -2.45
C SER A 297 -2.09 1.62 -2.24
N GLY A 298 -1.61 0.89 -3.25
CA GLY A 298 -1.42 -0.55 -3.16
C GLY A 298 -0.65 -1.05 -4.36
N THR A 299 0.64 -1.29 -4.17
CA THR A 299 1.53 -1.76 -5.22
C THR A 299 1.44 -3.28 -5.34
N ASN A 300 1.29 -3.78 -6.57
CA ASN A 300 1.27 -5.22 -6.90
C ASN A 300 0.32 -6.06 -6.04
N ALA A 301 -0.76 -5.45 -5.56
CA ALA A 301 -1.78 -6.07 -4.74
C ALA A 301 -2.99 -6.50 -5.58
N GLY A 302 -3.74 -7.48 -5.10
CA GLY A 302 -5.02 -7.89 -5.68
C GLY A 302 -5.38 -9.34 -5.41
N GLY A 303 -6.36 -9.86 -6.17
CA GLY A 303 -6.96 -11.14 -5.87
C GLY A 303 -7.79 -11.11 -4.59
N HIS A 304 -9.11 -10.97 -4.74
CA HIS A 304 -10.04 -10.80 -3.60
C HIS A 304 -9.68 -9.61 -2.70
N LEU A 305 -9.28 -8.50 -3.29
CA LEU A 305 -9.10 -7.22 -2.58
C LEU A 305 -10.29 -6.32 -2.92
N TYR A 306 -11.10 -5.98 -1.92
CA TYR A 306 -12.32 -5.21 -2.07
C TYR A 306 -12.24 -3.89 -1.31
N LEU A 307 -12.41 -2.78 -2.03
CA LEU A 307 -12.55 -1.42 -1.48
C LEU A 307 -13.99 -1.00 -1.68
N TYR A 308 -14.79 -0.93 -0.62
CA TYR A 308 -16.20 -0.58 -0.76
C TYR A 308 -16.73 0.29 0.38
N ASN A 309 -17.72 1.09 0.06
CA ASN A 309 -18.42 1.93 1.04
C ASN A 309 -17.52 2.91 1.81
N ASN A 310 -16.40 3.36 1.20
CA ASN A 310 -15.47 4.31 1.80
C ASN A 310 -15.71 5.73 1.28
N ILE A 311 -15.26 6.72 2.05
CA ILE A 311 -15.15 8.13 1.67
C ILE A 311 -13.67 8.46 1.47
N TRP A 312 -13.29 8.80 0.24
CA TRP A 312 -11.96 9.25 -0.16
C TRP A 312 -12.07 10.70 -0.62
N GLN A 313 -11.81 11.65 0.28
CA GLN A 313 -12.07 13.05 0.00
C GLN A 313 -10.89 13.95 0.36
N ASN A 314 -10.79 15.09 -0.32
CA ASN A 314 -9.84 16.14 0.04
C ASN A 314 -8.38 15.65 0.21
N ASN A 315 -8.01 14.53 -0.44
CA ASN A 315 -6.62 14.11 -0.61
C ASN A 315 -6.00 14.83 -1.83
N MET A 316 -4.72 14.67 -2.05
CA MET A 316 -4.12 15.15 -3.32
C MET A 316 -4.54 14.28 -4.50
N SER A 317 -4.72 12.96 -4.30
CA SER A 317 -5.37 12.01 -5.20
C SER A 317 -6.20 10.99 -4.41
N GLY A 318 -7.23 10.41 -5.02
CA GLY A 318 -8.16 9.51 -4.32
C GLY A 318 -7.59 8.08 -4.19
N ILE A 319 -7.94 7.19 -5.11
CA ILE A 319 -7.60 5.75 -5.08
C ILE A 319 -6.59 5.44 -6.18
N VAL A 320 -5.39 4.96 -5.81
CA VAL A 320 -4.26 4.76 -6.71
C VAL A 320 -3.59 3.40 -6.50
N PRO A 321 -4.28 2.26 -6.75
CA PRO A 321 -3.59 0.98 -6.85
C PRO A 321 -2.64 1.02 -8.05
N ASN A 322 -1.45 0.46 -7.93
CA ASN A 322 -0.43 0.62 -8.97
C ASN A 322 0.40 -0.65 -9.19
N THR A 323 1.29 -0.60 -10.19
CA THR A 323 2.23 -1.66 -10.53
C THR A 323 3.63 -1.07 -10.57
N LEU A 324 4.54 -1.62 -9.77
CA LEU A 324 5.97 -1.22 -9.75
C LEU A 324 6.88 -2.46 -9.71
N ASP A 325 8.09 -2.32 -10.22
CA ASP A 325 9.13 -3.36 -10.12
C ASP A 325 9.86 -3.35 -8.76
N SER A 326 9.54 -2.39 -7.88
CA SER A 326 10.11 -2.28 -6.53
C SER A 326 9.59 -3.33 -5.56
N GLU A 327 8.38 -3.86 -5.82
CA GLU A 327 7.74 -4.90 -5.02
C GLU A 327 7.55 -6.19 -5.81
N LEU A 328 7.36 -7.31 -5.11
CA LEU A 328 7.10 -8.60 -5.75
C LEU A 328 5.73 -8.67 -6.42
N ASN A 329 5.51 -9.72 -7.19
CA ASN A 329 4.25 -10.08 -7.85
C ASN A 329 3.69 -9.08 -8.90
N PRO A 330 4.50 -8.25 -9.62
CA PRO A 330 3.94 -7.40 -10.65
C PRO A 330 3.35 -8.24 -11.81
N PRO A 331 2.30 -7.76 -12.49
CA PRO A 331 1.56 -6.53 -12.23
C PRO A 331 0.53 -6.68 -11.12
N GLY A 332 0.17 -5.56 -10.48
CA GLY A 332 -1.00 -5.48 -9.62
C GLY A 332 -2.28 -5.82 -10.40
N ARG A 333 -3.25 -6.50 -9.76
CA ARG A 333 -4.38 -7.09 -10.50
C ARG A 333 -5.60 -7.40 -9.63
N GLU A 334 -6.78 -7.49 -10.28
CA GLU A 334 -7.99 -8.08 -9.68
C GLU A 334 -8.41 -7.42 -8.36
N THR A 335 -8.32 -6.08 -8.30
CA THR A 335 -8.90 -5.29 -7.20
C THR A 335 -10.30 -4.85 -7.60
N THR A 336 -11.26 -4.96 -6.66
CA THR A 336 -12.62 -4.48 -6.84
C THR A 336 -12.82 -3.20 -6.03
N ILE A 337 -13.13 -2.10 -6.72
CA ILE A 337 -13.40 -0.77 -6.16
C ILE A 337 -14.87 -0.47 -6.43
N ILE A 338 -15.73 -0.59 -5.41
CA ILE A 338 -17.18 -0.58 -5.60
C ILE A 338 -17.90 0.22 -4.51
N GLY A 339 -18.87 1.06 -4.91
CA GLY A 339 -19.71 1.77 -3.96
C GLY A 339 -18.99 2.79 -3.08
N ASN A 340 -17.89 3.38 -3.57
CA ASN A 340 -17.13 4.40 -2.84
C ASN A 340 -17.55 5.82 -3.26
N LEU A 341 -17.47 6.74 -2.32
CA LEU A 341 -17.51 8.19 -2.57
C LEU A 341 -16.08 8.72 -2.72
N VAL A 342 -15.74 9.23 -3.90
CA VAL A 342 -14.42 9.76 -4.23
C VAL A 342 -14.62 11.22 -4.68
N ILE A 343 -14.32 12.18 -3.81
CA ILE A 343 -14.72 13.57 -4.02
C ILE A 343 -13.60 14.55 -3.63
N ASP A 344 -13.47 15.63 -4.41
CA ASP A 344 -12.59 16.78 -4.10
C ASP A 344 -11.11 16.40 -3.86
N ASN A 345 -10.56 15.35 -4.51
CA ASN A 345 -9.17 14.99 -4.30
C ASN A 345 -8.22 15.92 -5.08
N ASN A 346 -8.24 17.18 -4.71
CA ASN A 346 -7.50 18.32 -5.26
C ASN A 346 -6.73 19.08 -4.19
N ASN A 347 -6.45 18.47 -3.03
CA ASN A 347 -5.80 19.16 -1.92
C ASN A 347 -4.28 19.24 -2.13
N TYR A 348 -3.82 20.26 -2.85
CA TYR A 348 -2.39 20.52 -3.05
C TYR A 348 -1.66 21.01 -1.79
N ASN A 349 -2.37 21.22 -0.68
CA ASN A 349 -1.80 21.51 0.63
C ASN A 349 -1.64 20.25 1.48
N ALA A 350 -2.09 19.09 1.04
CA ALA A 350 -1.79 17.83 1.72
C ALA A 350 -0.27 17.58 1.78
N PRO A 351 0.24 16.92 2.83
CA PRO A 351 1.59 16.41 2.82
C PRO A 351 1.77 15.46 1.64
N THR A 352 2.95 15.43 1.02
CA THR A 352 3.14 14.56 -0.16
C THR A 352 4.59 14.17 -0.36
N ASN A 353 4.79 12.99 -0.96
CA ASN A 353 6.02 12.55 -1.59
C ASN A 353 5.99 12.79 -3.13
N ARG A 354 6.95 12.24 -3.87
CA ARG A 354 7.00 12.41 -5.33
C ARG A 354 5.85 11.70 -6.06
N PHE A 355 5.41 10.55 -5.57
CA PHE A 355 4.34 9.79 -6.21
C PHE A 355 2.98 10.50 -6.09
N GLY A 356 2.67 11.07 -4.92
CA GLY A 356 1.48 11.89 -4.74
C GLY A 356 1.41 13.05 -5.74
N LEU A 357 2.54 13.71 -6.01
CA LEU A 357 2.62 14.79 -7.00
C LEU A 357 2.34 14.30 -8.43
N VAL A 358 2.73 13.09 -8.81
CA VAL A 358 2.43 12.49 -10.12
C VAL A 358 0.92 12.29 -10.28
N ALA A 359 0.27 11.71 -9.28
CA ALA A 359 -1.15 11.39 -9.29
C ALA A 359 -2.10 12.56 -8.93
N LYS A 360 -1.56 13.73 -8.54
CA LYS A 360 -2.34 14.87 -8.03
C LYS A 360 -3.53 15.25 -8.92
N GLY A 361 -4.67 15.53 -8.29
CA GLY A 361 -5.90 15.98 -8.95
C GLY A 361 -6.63 14.88 -9.71
N MET A 362 -6.51 13.61 -9.29
CA MET A 362 -7.17 12.46 -9.89
C MET A 362 -8.04 11.72 -8.88
N GLY A 363 -9.17 11.17 -9.33
CA GLY A 363 -10.09 10.40 -8.50
C GLY A 363 -9.63 8.96 -8.33
N ILE A 364 -9.84 8.11 -9.34
CA ILE A 364 -9.42 6.70 -9.36
C ILE A 364 -8.43 6.49 -10.50
N VAL A 365 -7.23 6.03 -10.18
CA VAL A 365 -6.16 5.81 -11.17
C VAL A 365 -5.65 4.38 -11.07
N VAL A 366 -5.68 3.63 -12.18
CA VAL A 366 -5.25 2.23 -12.23
C VAL A 366 -4.12 2.05 -13.26
N PRO A 367 -2.87 2.44 -12.92
CA PRO A 367 -1.74 2.40 -13.85
C PRO A 367 -1.10 1.01 -13.92
N GLY A 368 -1.06 0.44 -15.13
CA GLY A 368 -0.41 -0.85 -15.40
C GLY A 368 -1.10 -2.05 -14.79
N ARG A 369 -2.39 -1.95 -14.48
CA ARG A 369 -3.18 -2.94 -13.74
C ARG A 369 -3.89 -3.94 -14.64
N VAL A 370 -4.21 -5.12 -14.10
CA VAL A 370 -4.86 -6.21 -14.84
C VAL A 370 -6.12 -6.70 -14.14
N GLY A 371 -7.26 -6.63 -14.82
CA GLY A 371 -8.50 -7.25 -14.35
C GLY A 371 -9.18 -6.55 -13.17
N ASP A 372 -8.88 -5.29 -12.92
CA ASP A 372 -9.56 -4.51 -11.87
C ASP A 372 -11.01 -4.21 -12.27
N ILE A 373 -11.88 -4.18 -11.28
CA ILE A 373 -13.30 -3.82 -11.41
C ILE A 373 -13.55 -2.51 -10.66
N ILE A 374 -14.05 -1.49 -11.37
CA ILE A 374 -14.40 -0.19 -10.83
C ILE A 374 -15.89 0.02 -11.10
N GLU A 375 -16.73 -0.15 -10.07
CA GLU A 375 -18.18 -0.24 -10.27
C GLU A 375 -18.96 0.55 -9.22
N LYS A 376 -20.05 1.18 -9.63
CA LYS A 376 -21.00 1.87 -8.73
C LYS A 376 -20.36 2.89 -7.78
N ASN A 377 -19.26 3.54 -8.18
CA ASN A 377 -18.67 4.63 -7.40
C ASN A 377 -19.26 5.98 -7.82
N ILE A 378 -19.25 6.95 -6.89
CA ILE A 378 -19.49 8.37 -7.17
C ILE A 378 -18.13 9.08 -7.13
N VAL A 379 -17.69 9.62 -8.27
CA VAL A 379 -16.38 10.24 -8.47
C VAL A 379 -16.57 11.66 -8.99
N ILE A 380 -16.33 12.67 -8.16
CA ILE A 380 -16.74 14.06 -8.47
C ILE A 380 -15.63 15.05 -8.14
N ASN A 381 -15.54 16.08 -8.99
CA ASN A 381 -14.71 17.28 -8.77
C ASN A 381 -13.22 16.96 -8.61
N HIS A 382 -12.59 16.56 -9.71
CA HIS A 382 -11.15 16.31 -9.79
C HIS A 382 -10.51 17.21 -10.84
N ASP A 383 -9.38 17.84 -10.53
CA ASP A 383 -8.72 18.80 -11.43
C ASP A 383 -8.24 18.18 -12.74
N LYS A 384 -8.05 16.87 -12.78
CA LYS A 384 -7.58 16.17 -13.99
C LYS A 384 -8.57 15.08 -14.44
N TYR A 385 -8.47 13.89 -13.88
CA TYR A 385 -9.24 12.72 -14.31
C TYR A 385 -10.14 12.22 -13.18
N GLY A 386 -11.38 11.90 -13.54
CA GLY A 386 -12.28 11.20 -12.64
C GLY A 386 -11.82 9.75 -12.46
N ILE A 387 -11.94 8.92 -13.51
CA ILE A 387 -11.43 7.54 -13.55
C ILE A 387 -10.51 7.38 -14.74
N VAL A 388 -9.28 6.91 -14.51
CA VAL A 388 -8.29 6.69 -15.59
C VAL A 388 -7.59 5.34 -15.46
N ALA A 389 -7.65 4.54 -16.53
CA ALA A 389 -6.77 3.40 -16.76
C ALA A 389 -5.61 3.83 -17.66
N SER A 390 -4.37 3.57 -17.25
CA SER A 390 -3.17 4.05 -17.95
C SER A 390 -2.05 3.00 -17.95
N PRO A 391 -1.08 3.08 -18.87
CA PRO A 391 0.14 2.32 -18.72
C PRO A 391 0.93 2.80 -17.50
N MET A 392 1.80 1.94 -16.97
CA MET A 392 2.81 2.28 -15.98
C MET A 392 4.19 1.96 -16.52
N LEU A 393 5.10 2.91 -16.40
CA LEU A 393 6.50 2.74 -16.75
C LEU A 393 7.36 2.87 -15.49
N ASP A 394 7.95 1.76 -15.09
CA ASP A 394 9.01 1.71 -14.09
C ASP A 394 10.26 1.06 -14.73
N ALA A 395 10.88 0.03 -14.18
CA ALA A 395 11.92 -0.73 -14.86
C ALA A 395 11.39 -1.45 -16.12
N LYS A 396 10.11 -1.83 -16.09
CA LYS A 396 9.36 -2.38 -17.23
C LYS A 396 8.14 -1.54 -17.54
N LEU A 397 7.58 -1.75 -18.74
CA LEU A 397 6.34 -1.13 -19.18
C LEU A 397 5.19 -2.11 -18.95
N TYR A 398 4.23 -1.70 -18.13
CA TYR A 398 3.01 -2.42 -17.81
C TYR A 398 1.81 -1.74 -18.48
N PHE A 399 0.91 -2.52 -19.05
CA PHE A 399 -0.29 -2.02 -19.72
C PHE A 399 -1.52 -2.30 -18.87
N SER A 400 -2.44 -1.33 -18.76
CA SER A 400 -3.77 -1.64 -18.24
C SER A 400 -4.48 -2.55 -19.22
N GLN A 401 -5.04 -3.67 -18.71
CA GLN A 401 -5.76 -4.68 -19.49
C GLN A 401 -6.84 -5.37 -18.65
N HIS A 402 -7.94 -5.73 -19.31
CA HIS A 402 -9.10 -6.34 -18.66
C HIS A 402 -9.70 -5.52 -17.51
N VAL A 403 -9.46 -4.21 -17.49
CA VAL A 403 -10.07 -3.29 -16.51
C VAL A 403 -11.52 -3.04 -16.91
N GLN A 404 -12.44 -3.18 -15.97
CA GLN A 404 -13.87 -2.95 -16.16
C GLN A 404 -14.30 -1.71 -15.37
N VAL A 405 -14.92 -0.75 -16.05
CA VAL A 405 -15.44 0.50 -15.46
C VAL A 405 -16.94 0.56 -15.73
N LYS A 406 -17.76 0.24 -14.72
CA LYS A 406 -19.21 0.03 -14.91
C LYS A 406 -20.05 0.81 -13.90
N ASP A 407 -21.18 1.32 -14.37
CA ASP A 407 -22.24 1.88 -13.52
C ASP A 407 -21.79 2.96 -12.54
N ASN A 408 -20.67 3.65 -12.80
CA ASN A 408 -20.17 4.76 -11.99
C ASN A 408 -20.86 6.08 -12.35
N VAL A 409 -20.88 7.02 -11.42
CA VAL A 409 -21.21 8.43 -11.67
C VAL A 409 -19.93 9.23 -11.59
N VAL A 410 -19.45 9.78 -12.73
CA VAL A 410 -18.17 10.47 -12.84
C VAL A 410 -18.38 11.84 -13.44
N LEU A 411 -18.22 12.91 -12.67
CA LEU A 411 -18.58 14.27 -13.09
C LEU A 411 -17.54 15.30 -12.64
N ASP A 412 -17.56 16.43 -13.32
CA ASP A 412 -16.81 17.64 -12.97
C ASP A 412 -15.28 17.40 -12.92
N SER A 413 -14.74 16.65 -13.87
CA SER A 413 -13.29 16.42 -13.97
C SER A 413 -12.66 17.38 -14.98
N GLY A 414 -11.58 18.05 -14.61
CA GLY A 414 -10.99 19.15 -15.37
C GLY A 414 -10.39 18.75 -16.72
N TYR A 415 -9.84 17.55 -16.87
CA TYR A 415 -9.38 17.02 -18.15
C TYR A 415 -10.44 16.14 -18.81
N THR A 416 -10.90 15.12 -18.10
CA THR A 416 -11.99 14.25 -18.56
C THR A 416 -12.49 13.35 -17.42
N ASP A 417 -13.77 13.00 -17.47
CA ASP A 417 -14.37 12.15 -16.46
C ASP A 417 -13.88 10.71 -16.59
N LEU A 418 -13.94 10.13 -17.80
CA LEU A 418 -13.47 8.78 -18.08
C LEU A 418 -12.29 8.79 -19.05
N ALA A 419 -11.23 8.04 -18.72
CA ALA A 419 -10.07 7.94 -19.60
C ALA A 419 -9.51 6.51 -19.71
N LEU A 420 -9.14 6.16 -20.96
CA LEU A 420 -8.28 5.03 -21.27
C LEU A 420 -7.04 5.57 -22.00
N ALA A 421 -5.94 5.70 -21.26
CA ALA A 421 -4.71 6.33 -21.74
C ALA A 421 -3.78 5.29 -22.41
N GLY A 422 -3.31 5.57 -23.61
CA GLY A 422 -2.54 4.62 -24.41
C GLY A 422 -1.03 4.60 -24.14
N PRO A 423 -0.35 3.51 -24.50
CA PRO A 423 -0.92 2.29 -25.04
C PRO A 423 -1.53 1.39 -23.94
N TRP A 424 -2.55 0.62 -24.29
CA TRP A 424 -3.22 -0.32 -23.38
C TRP A 424 -3.26 -1.73 -23.95
N GLY A 425 -3.40 -2.73 -23.07
CA GLY A 425 -3.61 -4.13 -23.42
C GLY A 425 -5.07 -4.44 -23.74
N PRO A 426 -5.39 -5.71 -24.03
CA PRO A 426 -6.74 -6.13 -24.42
C PRO A 426 -7.75 -6.06 -23.27
N GLY A 427 -9.03 -6.08 -23.61
CA GLY A 427 -10.11 -6.39 -22.67
C GLY A 427 -10.57 -5.27 -21.74
N ASN A 428 -10.01 -4.06 -21.85
CA ASN A 428 -10.52 -2.91 -21.08
C ASN A 428 -11.91 -2.54 -21.60
N CYS A 429 -12.88 -2.37 -20.69
CA CYS A 429 -14.24 -2.07 -21.09
C CYS A 429 -14.96 -1.09 -20.15
N TYR A 430 -15.95 -0.38 -20.70
CA TYR A 430 -16.72 0.68 -20.06
C TYR A 430 -18.20 0.49 -20.38
N GLU A 431 -19.09 0.53 -19.38
CA GLU A 431 -20.52 0.34 -19.61
C GLU A 431 -21.37 0.96 -18.47
N GLY A 432 -22.46 1.62 -18.85
CA GLY A 432 -23.47 2.10 -17.91
C GLY A 432 -23.05 3.29 -17.05
N ASN A 433 -21.91 3.93 -17.34
CA ASN A 433 -21.44 5.06 -16.55
C ASN A 433 -22.20 6.35 -16.88
N VAL A 434 -22.42 7.19 -15.89
CA VAL A 434 -22.95 8.56 -16.05
C VAL A 434 -21.75 9.51 -16.06
N TYR A 435 -21.46 10.17 -17.18
CA TYR A 435 -20.31 11.06 -17.36
C TYR A 435 -20.59 12.10 -18.46
N GLN A 436 -19.84 13.20 -18.50
CA GLN A 436 -19.95 14.23 -19.54
C GLN A 436 -18.85 14.11 -20.60
N THR A 437 -17.64 13.73 -20.18
CA THR A 437 -16.45 13.73 -21.04
C THR A 437 -15.69 12.41 -21.00
N SER A 438 -15.13 11.99 -22.15
CA SER A 438 -14.27 10.81 -22.20
C SER A 438 -13.07 10.97 -23.14
N THR A 439 -11.98 10.26 -22.83
CA THR A 439 -10.79 10.15 -23.69
C THR A 439 -10.39 8.67 -23.84
N PRO A 440 -10.39 8.10 -25.06
CA PRO A 440 -10.81 8.71 -26.34
C PRO A 440 -12.30 9.09 -26.36
N PRO A 441 -12.73 9.98 -27.28
CA PRO A 441 -14.14 10.26 -27.46
C PRO A 441 -14.93 8.99 -27.77
N LEU A 442 -16.17 8.90 -27.29
CA LEU A 442 -17.04 7.73 -27.46
C LEU A 442 -16.47 6.45 -26.81
N LEU A 443 -15.78 6.60 -25.68
CA LEU A 443 -15.07 5.50 -25.01
C LEU A 443 -15.98 4.29 -24.73
N GLU A 444 -17.16 4.49 -24.16
CA GLU A 444 -18.11 3.39 -23.89
C GLU A 444 -18.62 2.70 -25.15
N GLN A 445 -18.86 3.46 -26.22
CA GLN A 445 -19.33 2.87 -27.47
C GLN A 445 -18.23 2.04 -28.16
N LEU A 446 -16.98 2.44 -28.06
CA LEU A 446 -15.84 1.73 -28.65
C LEU A 446 -15.37 0.56 -27.80
N HIS A 447 -15.44 0.68 -26.48
CA HIS A 447 -14.98 -0.30 -25.50
C HIS A 447 -16.12 -0.83 -24.63
N ASN A 448 -17.29 -1.08 -25.21
CA ASN A 448 -18.44 -1.61 -24.49
C ASN A 448 -18.15 -3.03 -23.96
N CYS A 449 -18.48 -3.32 -22.69
CA CYS A 449 -18.15 -4.57 -22.02
C CYS A 449 -18.80 -5.78 -22.69
N SER A 450 -20.08 -5.71 -23.04
CA SER A 450 -20.79 -6.79 -23.73
C SER A 450 -20.11 -7.16 -25.06
N SER A 451 -19.67 -6.15 -25.84
CA SER A 451 -18.96 -6.38 -27.11
C SER A 451 -17.56 -6.99 -26.92
N ILE A 452 -16.87 -6.62 -25.86
CA ILE A 452 -15.54 -7.17 -25.51
C ILE A 452 -15.68 -8.63 -25.09
N GLU A 453 -16.63 -8.96 -24.23
CA GLU A 453 -16.91 -10.32 -23.74
C GLU A 453 -17.32 -11.28 -24.87
N GLU A 454 -18.08 -10.80 -25.86
CA GLU A 454 -18.44 -11.57 -27.05
C GLU A 454 -17.27 -11.81 -28.02
N GLY A 455 -16.06 -11.37 -27.69
CA GLY A 455 -14.86 -11.54 -28.50
C GLY A 455 -14.78 -10.58 -29.68
N GLY A 456 -15.27 -9.36 -29.49
CA GLY A 456 -15.18 -8.26 -30.45
C GLY A 456 -13.75 -7.99 -30.92
N LEU A 457 -13.61 -7.20 -31.99
CA LEU A 457 -12.32 -6.94 -32.64
C LEU A 457 -11.27 -6.40 -31.66
N LEU A 458 -11.66 -5.52 -30.75
CA LEU A 458 -10.76 -4.89 -29.77
C LEU A 458 -10.29 -5.83 -28.66
N SER A 459 -10.95 -6.98 -28.42
CA SER A 459 -10.48 -7.98 -27.47
C SER A 459 -9.28 -8.81 -27.98
N ARG A 460 -9.00 -8.75 -29.28
CA ARG A 460 -8.04 -9.62 -29.96
C ARG A 460 -6.66 -9.03 -30.18
N PHE A 461 -6.51 -7.71 -30.08
CA PHE A 461 -5.23 -7.07 -30.29
C PHE A 461 -4.45 -6.98 -28.99
N PRO A 462 -3.19 -7.46 -28.94
CA PRO A 462 -2.38 -7.48 -27.72
C PRO A 462 -1.95 -6.09 -27.25
N LEU A 463 -1.94 -5.11 -28.14
CA LEU A 463 -1.58 -3.73 -27.85
C LEU A 463 -2.42 -2.79 -28.70
N GLN A 464 -3.00 -1.77 -28.08
CA GLN A 464 -3.93 -0.84 -28.69
C GLN A 464 -3.66 0.59 -28.22
N GLY A 465 -4.29 1.54 -28.91
CA GLY A 465 -4.14 2.97 -28.63
C GLY A 465 -2.85 3.57 -29.17
N ASP A 466 -2.64 4.81 -28.84
CA ASP A 466 -1.43 5.57 -29.18
C ASP A 466 -0.47 5.68 -27.97
N VAL A 467 0.51 6.55 -28.05
CA VAL A 467 1.50 6.76 -26.97
C VAL A 467 1.15 7.96 -26.08
N SER A 468 -0.06 8.50 -26.21
CA SER A 468 -0.47 9.71 -25.47
C SER A 468 -0.41 9.53 -23.96
N GLY A 469 -0.81 8.36 -23.44
CA GLY A 469 -0.73 8.04 -22.02
C GLY A 469 0.71 7.99 -21.49
N LEU A 470 1.66 7.47 -22.25
CA LEU A 470 3.09 7.51 -21.87
C LEU A 470 3.63 8.94 -21.88
N MET A 471 3.23 9.76 -22.85
CA MET A 471 3.62 11.17 -22.90
C MET A 471 3.02 11.96 -21.73
N MET A 472 1.76 11.70 -21.40
CA MET A 472 1.08 12.26 -20.24
C MET A 472 1.79 11.87 -18.93
N LEU A 473 2.08 10.60 -18.74
CA LEU A 473 2.79 10.09 -17.56
C LEU A 473 4.17 10.74 -17.44
N ALA A 474 4.95 10.79 -18.52
CA ALA A 474 6.24 11.48 -18.54
C ALA A 474 6.12 12.97 -18.19
N GLY A 475 5.05 13.62 -18.64
CA GLY A 475 4.73 15.02 -18.28
C GLY A 475 4.46 15.19 -16.78
N PHE A 476 3.70 14.27 -16.17
CA PHE A 476 3.40 14.32 -14.73
C PHE A 476 4.65 14.03 -13.89
N PHE A 477 5.48 13.08 -14.29
CA PHE A 477 6.77 12.84 -13.62
C PHE A 477 7.70 14.05 -13.72
N ALA A 478 7.79 14.69 -14.89
CA ALA A 478 8.61 15.88 -15.07
C ALA A 478 8.10 17.07 -14.23
N ASP A 479 6.78 17.25 -14.15
CA ASP A 479 6.16 18.28 -13.30
C ASP A 479 6.43 18.00 -11.83
N ALA A 480 6.25 16.77 -11.37
CA ALA A 480 6.52 16.36 -10.01
C ALA A 480 7.99 16.56 -9.61
N GLN A 481 8.95 16.27 -10.51
CA GLN A 481 10.38 16.48 -10.25
C GLN A 481 10.77 17.95 -10.08
N ASN A 482 10.04 18.87 -10.72
CA ASN A 482 10.31 20.30 -10.66
C ASN A 482 9.68 21.01 -9.45
N GLN A 483 8.86 20.32 -8.65
CA GLN A 483 8.25 20.87 -7.47
C GLN A 483 9.11 20.65 -6.22
N GLU A 484 9.18 21.65 -5.35
CA GLU A 484 9.79 21.52 -4.03
C GLU A 484 8.87 20.69 -3.13
N LEU A 485 9.47 19.74 -2.40
CA LEU A 485 8.79 18.93 -1.39
C LEU A 485 9.10 19.46 0.00
N ASP A 486 8.07 19.83 0.71
CA ASP A 486 8.17 20.08 2.15
C ASP A 486 7.96 18.76 2.91
N LYS A 487 9.06 18.07 3.20
CA LYS A 487 9.06 16.79 3.92
C LYS A 487 8.54 16.89 5.36
N ASN A 488 8.37 18.09 5.91
CA ASN A 488 7.87 18.29 7.27
C ASN A 488 6.41 18.74 7.33
N ARG A 489 5.76 18.94 6.19
CA ARG A 489 4.36 19.40 6.13
C ARG A 489 3.41 18.53 6.95
N TYR A 490 3.62 17.23 7.00
CA TYR A 490 2.80 16.32 7.79
C TYR A 490 2.83 16.64 9.29
N LYS A 491 3.92 17.21 9.82
CA LYS A 491 4.04 17.60 11.23
C LYS A 491 3.15 18.77 11.61
N GLU A 492 2.77 19.58 10.64
CA GLU A 492 1.98 20.79 10.82
C GLU A 492 0.54 20.63 10.28
N TYR A 493 0.19 19.45 9.75
CA TYR A 493 -1.13 19.22 9.20
C TYR A 493 -2.18 19.26 10.32
N PRO A 494 -3.37 19.83 10.09
CA PRO A 494 -4.39 19.99 11.13
C PRO A 494 -4.81 18.66 11.75
N TRP A 495 -4.97 18.62 13.05
CA TRP A 495 -5.47 17.45 13.75
C TRP A 495 -6.94 17.22 13.44
N PRO A 496 -7.37 15.94 13.38
CA PRO A 496 -8.76 15.59 13.13
C PRO A 496 -9.67 15.99 14.30
N LYS A 497 -10.96 16.07 13.99
CA LYS A 497 -12.01 16.09 15.02
C LYS A 497 -12.10 14.73 15.71
N GLU A 498 -12.76 14.69 16.86
CA GLU A 498 -13.11 13.45 17.52
C GLU A 498 -13.90 12.52 16.58
N GLN A 499 -13.56 11.25 16.63
CA GLN A 499 -14.15 10.18 15.82
C GLN A 499 -15.05 9.28 16.67
N THR A 500 -16.00 8.61 16.04
CA THR A 500 -16.90 7.67 16.71
C THR A 500 -16.12 6.50 17.31
N ASN A 501 -16.41 6.19 18.56
CA ASN A 501 -15.87 5.02 19.25
C ASN A 501 -16.50 3.72 18.75
N MET A 502 -15.72 2.64 18.82
CA MET A 502 -16.23 1.29 18.65
C MET A 502 -17.23 0.94 19.74
N THR A 503 -18.32 0.28 19.36
CA THR A 503 -19.35 -0.19 20.31
C THR A 503 -19.06 -1.63 20.71
N PHE A 504 -18.88 -1.87 22.00
CA PHE A 504 -18.60 -3.21 22.53
C PHE A 504 -19.80 -3.77 23.28
N GLN A 505 -20.10 -5.05 23.05
CA GLN A 505 -20.98 -5.80 23.95
C GLN A 505 -20.26 -6.12 25.28
N ASN A 506 -18.99 -6.47 25.20
CA ASN A 506 -18.07 -6.62 26.33
C ASN A 506 -16.66 -6.26 25.87
N ILE A 507 -16.13 -5.16 26.39
CA ILE A 507 -14.81 -4.63 26.01
C ILE A 507 -13.65 -5.56 26.40
N ASN A 508 -13.87 -6.48 27.33
CA ASN A 508 -12.85 -7.41 27.85
C ASN A 508 -12.74 -8.73 27.06
N ILE A 509 -13.46 -8.86 25.94
CA ILE A 509 -13.37 -10.05 25.09
C ILE A 509 -12.36 -9.78 23.97
N PRO A 510 -11.27 -10.56 23.83
CA PRO A 510 -10.36 -10.46 22.69
C PRO A 510 -11.09 -10.67 21.36
N SER A 511 -10.61 -10.04 20.31
CA SER A 511 -11.10 -10.19 18.93
C SER A 511 -9.92 -10.32 17.96
N PRO A 512 -9.14 -11.39 18.02
CA PRO A 512 -8.02 -11.59 17.11
C PRO A 512 -8.49 -11.65 15.65
N ALA A 513 -7.60 -11.31 14.73
CA ALA A 513 -7.89 -11.26 13.30
C ALA A 513 -7.85 -12.66 12.67
N VAL A 514 -8.89 -13.44 12.91
CA VAL A 514 -9.00 -14.85 12.45
C VAL A 514 -10.23 -15.04 11.58
N ASN A 515 -10.07 -15.64 10.39
CA ASN A 515 -11.16 -15.93 9.45
C ASN A 515 -12.02 -14.70 9.14
N LEU A 516 -11.40 -13.55 8.94
CA LEU A 516 -12.09 -12.29 8.73
C LEU A 516 -12.58 -12.13 7.29
N PHE A 517 -11.86 -12.69 6.32
CA PHE A 517 -12.19 -12.49 4.92
C PHE A 517 -13.49 -13.20 4.54
N TYR A 518 -14.30 -12.47 3.80
CA TYR A 518 -15.48 -12.97 3.10
C TYR A 518 -15.62 -12.26 1.75
N VAL A 519 -16.31 -12.87 0.80
CA VAL A 519 -16.65 -12.18 -0.45
C VAL A 519 -17.89 -11.32 -0.21
N PRO A 520 -17.80 -9.98 -0.36
CA PRO A 520 -18.96 -9.11 -0.20
C PRO A 520 -20.06 -9.45 -1.21
N ASP A 521 -21.32 -9.23 -0.83
CA ASP A 521 -22.44 -9.29 -1.78
C ASP A 521 -22.41 -8.04 -2.68
N LEU A 522 -21.70 -8.12 -3.81
CA LEU A 522 -21.48 -7.02 -4.74
C LEU A 522 -22.80 -6.53 -5.40
N GLU A 523 -23.83 -7.40 -5.47
CA GLU A 523 -25.15 -7.03 -6.01
C GLU A 523 -25.90 -6.11 -5.03
N ALA A 524 -25.72 -6.32 -3.74
CA ALA A 524 -26.32 -5.49 -2.69
C ALA A 524 -25.66 -4.11 -2.54
N ILE A 525 -24.42 -3.94 -3.02
CA ILE A 525 -23.73 -2.63 -2.98
C ILE A 525 -24.35 -1.71 -4.04
N THR A 526 -24.72 -0.52 -3.63
CA THR A 526 -25.34 0.50 -4.47
C THR A 526 -24.43 1.74 -4.61
N LEU A 527 -24.82 2.67 -5.47
CA LEU A 527 -24.17 3.99 -5.50
C LEU A 527 -24.29 4.67 -4.13
N PRO A 528 -23.21 5.24 -3.58
CA PRO A 528 -23.10 5.70 -2.20
C PRO A 528 -23.74 7.09 -1.97
N TYR A 529 -25.01 7.27 -2.35
CA TYR A 529 -25.73 8.53 -2.12
C TYR A 529 -25.90 8.88 -0.65
N ASP A 530 -25.98 7.87 0.20
CA ASP A 530 -26.11 8.00 1.65
C ASP A 530 -24.83 8.45 2.35
N LEU A 531 -23.69 8.38 1.67
CA LEU A 531 -22.42 8.92 2.15
C LEU A 531 -22.23 10.42 1.80
N MET A 532 -23.11 11.00 0.96
CA MET A 532 -23.01 12.39 0.53
C MET A 532 -23.75 13.32 1.51
N ASP A 533 -23.20 14.49 1.75
CA ASP A 533 -23.95 15.57 2.40
C ASP A 533 -25.02 16.18 1.45
N ASP A 534 -25.99 16.87 2.03
CA ASP A 534 -27.13 17.45 1.29
C ASP A 534 -26.69 18.38 0.15
N GLN A 535 -25.63 19.17 0.35
CA GLN A 535 -25.15 20.12 -0.66
C GLN A 535 -24.51 19.41 -1.84
N ASN A 536 -23.69 18.40 -1.60
CA ASN A 536 -23.07 17.59 -2.66
C ASN A 536 -24.12 16.77 -3.40
N LEU A 537 -25.13 16.29 -2.72
CA LEU A 537 -26.24 15.56 -3.32
C LEU A 537 -27.07 16.46 -4.25
N ASP A 538 -27.39 17.68 -3.83
CA ASP A 538 -28.09 18.67 -4.64
C ASP A 538 -27.27 19.05 -5.88
N ASN A 539 -25.96 19.30 -5.75
CA ASN A 539 -25.07 19.61 -6.84
C ASN A 539 -25.02 18.46 -7.85
N LEU A 540 -24.95 17.21 -7.41
CA LEU A 540 -24.97 16.02 -8.25
C LEU A 540 -26.28 15.91 -9.05
N TYR A 541 -27.44 16.16 -8.41
CA TYR A 541 -28.72 16.13 -9.10
C TYR A 541 -28.87 17.22 -10.16
N GLU A 542 -28.32 18.43 -9.92
CA GLU A 542 -28.30 19.49 -10.92
C GLU A 542 -27.37 19.12 -12.10
N ALA A 543 -26.16 18.62 -11.84
CA ALA A 543 -25.24 18.17 -12.90
C ALA A 543 -25.82 17.04 -13.77
N LYS A 544 -26.54 16.08 -13.16
CA LYS A 544 -27.22 15.00 -13.90
C LYS A 544 -28.34 15.49 -14.84
N LYS A 545 -28.91 16.66 -14.62
CA LYS A 545 -29.95 17.21 -15.51
C LYS A 545 -29.37 17.74 -16.82
N GLU A 546 -28.07 18.00 -16.87
CA GLU A 546 -27.36 18.53 -18.04
C GLU A 546 -26.81 17.44 -18.97
N ILE A 547 -26.86 16.18 -18.55
CA ILE A 547 -26.45 14.99 -19.32
C ILE A 547 -27.69 14.38 -20.00
#